data_e0dde88a8b2fcc89eefaf818e387483d
#
_entry.id   e0dde88a8b2fcc89eefaf818e387483d
#
_cell.length_a   1.000
_cell.length_b   1.000
_cell.length_c   1.000
_cell.angle_alpha   90.00
_cell.angle_beta   90.00
_cell.angle_gamma   90.00
#
_symmetry.space_group_name_H-M   'P 1'
#
loop_
_entity.id
_entity.type
_entity.pdbx_description
1 polymer ?
#
loop_
_entity_poly.entity_id
_entity_poly.type
_entity_poly.pdbx_seq_one_letter_code
_entity_poly.pdbx_strand_id
1 'polypeptide(L)'
;MPMDFSTFLTQINDALNAENGPNLAYLLRPTSPHGKDLLKSFRSPTASTLAHFKGSITSPWDEIAIQYVLICSHIARLRPGEAFKEQSQLVSLFFRFFIENRGWTLPALFSILRDLRDLAHDADWHAKVHNQNTECMVEAARTVAKAFSSCMTDRLSPPDESRKWGVYYVVGLAMKCYFKVKRISLTKNIIKVLDNSSDIPALEFYPRSHQVTYRYYLGMLSFLNEEYEKAEQELTLAFYHCHIQAHDNQARILAYLIPLRILKGHLPSDELMYRFPVLADIFSPFVAAIRAGDLAAYERALELREARLIELNLLLTLEKGRELCMRGLFRRVWLAADKGTRIPISMFHAALLISGMKDIEVEEAECLVANMVYKGFMRGYISHEKQMVVLAANNAFPRPAERPAPLASL
;
A
#
# COMPACT_ATOMS: atom_id res chain seq x y z
N MET A 1 -7.27 -1.30 -40.87
CA MET A 1 -7.93 -0.04 -41.29
C MET A 1 -8.04 0.88 -40.11
N PRO A 2 -7.92 2.20 -40.23
CA PRO A 2 -8.22 3.12 -39.14
C PRO A 2 -9.67 2.92 -38.71
N MET A 3 -9.95 2.92 -37.43
CA MET A 3 -11.31 2.75 -36.90
C MET A 3 -12.08 4.06 -37.04
N ASP A 4 -13.18 4.06 -37.78
CA ASP A 4 -14.15 5.15 -37.80
C ASP A 4 -15.19 4.99 -36.68
N PHE A 5 -15.98 6.03 -36.43
CA PHE A 5 -16.93 6.04 -35.32
C PHE A 5 -18.08 5.06 -35.52
N SER A 6 -18.53 4.83 -36.75
CA SER A 6 -19.57 3.86 -37.08
C SER A 6 -19.10 2.44 -36.78
N THR A 7 -17.89 2.09 -37.20
CA THR A 7 -17.27 0.80 -36.88
C THR A 7 -17.08 0.62 -35.37
N PHE A 8 -16.72 1.69 -34.65
CA PHE A 8 -16.60 1.67 -33.19
C PHE A 8 -17.95 1.35 -32.52
N LEU A 9 -19.03 2.00 -32.95
CA LEU A 9 -20.39 1.73 -32.45
C LEU A 9 -20.83 0.27 -32.74
N THR A 10 -20.54 -0.22 -33.95
CA THR A 10 -20.83 -1.62 -34.33
C THR A 10 -20.08 -2.58 -33.40
N GLN A 11 -18.77 -2.37 -33.13
CA GLN A 11 -18.00 -3.23 -32.24
C GLN A 11 -18.51 -3.17 -30.80
N ILE A 12 -18.96 -2.02 -30.31
CA ILE A 12 -19.63 -1.93 -28.99
C ILE A 12 -20.90 -2.78 -28.99
N ASN A 13 -21.74 -2.65 -29.99
CA ASN A 13 -23.01 -3.39 -30.08
C ASN A 13 -22.76 -4.90 -30.18
N ASP A 14 -21.78 -5.34 -30.95
CA ASP A 14 -21.37 -6.73 -31.05
C ASP A 14 -20.88 -7.28 -29.68
N ALA A 15 -20.08 -6.49 -28.96
CA ALA A 15 -19.60 -6.87 -27.64
C ALA A 15 -20.71 -6.93 -26.60
N LEU A 16 -21.73 -6.08 -26.71
CA LEU A 16 -22.94 -6.12 -25.86
C LEU A 16 -23.76 -7.36 -26.12
N ASN A 17 -24.06 -7.66 -27.39
CA ASN A 17 -24.86 -8.79 -27.82
C ASN A 17 -24.18 -10.14 -27.45
N ALA A 18 -22.84 -10.16 -27.46
CA ALA A 18 -22.03 -11.31 -27.08
C ALA A 18 -21.71 -11.38 -25.57
N GLU A 19 -22.20 -10.44 -24.74
CA GLU A 19 -21.84 -10.30 -23.32
C GLU A 19 -20.31 -10.32 -23.08
N ASN A 20 -19.53 -9.75 -24.01
CA ASN A 20 -18.08 -9.79 -23.98
C ASN A 20 -17.49 -8.60 -23.20
N GLY A 21 -17.44 -8.74 -21.87
CA GLY A 21 -16.89 -7.72 -20.98
C GLY A 21 -15.42 -7.35 -21.24
N PRO A 22 -14.50 -8.30 -21.51
CA PRO A 22 -13.14 -7.99 -21.88
C PRO A 22 -13.00 -7.13 -23.15
N ASN A 23 -13.81 -7.36 -24.17
CA ASN A 23 -13.82 -6.55 -25.37
C ASN A 23 -14.35 -5.13 -25.11
N LEU A 24 -15.42 -5.00 -24.32
CA LEU A 24 -15.89 -3.69 -23.85
C LEU A 24 -14.82 -2.93 -23.06
N ALA A 25 -14.11 -3.63 -22.18
CA ALA A 25 -13.01 -3.04 -21.42
C ALA A 25 -11.89 -2.50 -22.32
N TYR A 26 -11.58 -3.20 -23.41
CA TYR A 26 -10.61 -2.77 -24.41
C TYR A 26 -11.11 -1.57 -25.22
N LEU A 27 -12.36 -1.61 -25.68
CA LEU A 27 -12.97 -0.54 -26.49
C LEU A 27 -13.09 0.78 -25.72
N LEU A 28 -13.39 0.71 -24.41
CA LEU A 28 -13.55 1.90 -23.55
C LEU A 28 -12.26 2.42 -22.95
N ARG A 29 -11.11 1.84 -23.28
CA ARG A 29 -9.83 2.28 -22.74
C ARG A 29 -9.27 3.46 -23.53
N PRO A 30 -9.13 4.69 -22.96
CA PRO A 30 -8.70 5.88 -23.70
C PRO A 30 -7.28 5.80 -24.28
N THR A 31 -6.42 4.95 -23.68
CA THR A 31 -5.03 4.73 -24.16
C THR A 31 -4.93 3.70 -25.27
N SER A 32 -6.02 3.09 -25.71
CA SER A 32 -6.02 2.13 -26.82
C SER A 32 -5.72 2.79 -28.17
N PRO A 33 -5.11 2.06 -29.12
CA PRO A 33 -4.74 2.63 -30.43
C PRO A 33 -5.93 3.20 -31.19
N HIS A 34 -7.10 2.57 -31.12
CA HIS A 34 -8.31 3.03 -31.81
C HIS A 34 -8.81 4.40 -31.32
N GLY A 35 -8.53 4.80 -30.08
CA GLY A 35 -8.86 6.14 -29.60
C GLY A 35 -8.15 7.23 -30.41
N LYS A 36 -6.91 7.00 -30.81
CA LYS A 36 -6.16 7.92 -31.71
C LYS A 36 -6.73 7.92 -33.12
N ASP A 37 -7.18 6.77 -33.61
CA ASP A 37 -7.76 6.66 -34.95
C ASP A 37 -9.12 7.37 -35.02
N LEU A 38 -9.96 7.24 -34.01
CA LEU A 38 -11.22 7.98 -33.90
C LEU A 38 -11.00 9.49 -33.93
N LEU A 39 -9.97 10.01 -33.28
CA LEU A 39 -9.65 11.45 -33.28
C LEU A 39 -9.22 11.95 -34.66
N LYS A 40 -8.68 11.11 -35.54
CA LYS A 40 -8.36 11.51 -36.91
C LYS A 40 -9.62 11.79 -37.74
N SER A 41 -10.73 11.13 -37.41
CA SER A 41 -12.03 11.33 -38.07
C SER A 41 -12.73 12.63 -37.61
N PHE A 42 -12.32 13.18 -36.44
CA PHE A 42 -12.94 14.38 -35.86
C PHE A 42 -11.92 15.48 -35.63
N ARG A 43 -11.97 16.56 -36.39
CA ARG A 43 -11.02 17.68 -36.29
C ARG A 43 -11.09 18.40 -34.93
N SER A 44 -12.26 18.45 -34.31
CA SER A 44 -12.49 19.09 -33.01
C SER A 44 -13.82 18.57 -32.40
N PRO A 45 -13.83 17.35 -31.85
CA PRO A 45 -15.07 16.79 -31.33
C PRO A 45 -15.57 17.59 -30.12
N THR A 46 -16.86 17.93 -30.16
CA THR A 46 -17.63 18.54 -29.08
C THR A 46 -18.90 17.74 -28.88
N ALA A 47 -19.54 17.87 -27.72
CA ALA A 47 -20.81 17.17 -27.45
C ALA A 47 -21.88 17.51 -28.52
N SER A 48 -21.91 18.76 -29.04
CA SER A 48 -22.84 19.19 -30.08
C SER A 48 -22.52 18.58 -31.45
N THR A 49 -21.22 18.47 -31.82
CA THR A 49 -20.82 17.87 -33.10
C THR A 49 -21.07 16.37 -33.15
N LEU A 50 -21.08 15.70 -32.01
CA LEU A 50 -21.32 14.27 -31.88
C LEU A 50 -22.79 13.95 -31.59
N ALA A 51 -23.64 14.94 -31.33
CA ALA A 51 -25.05 14.76 -30.98
C ALA A 51 -25.87 13.98 -32.00
N HIS A 52 -25.48 14.06 -33.29
CA HIS A 52 -26.19 13.36 -34.38
C HIS A 52 -26.02 11.82 -34.32
N PHE A 53 -25.06 11.30 -33.53
CA PHE A 53 -24.90 9.88 -33.31
C PHE A 53 -25.76 9.34 -32.15
N LYS A 54 -26.47 10.22 -31.41
CA LYS A 54 -27.43 9.77 -30.40
C LYS A 54 -28.53 8.95 -31.03
N GLY A 55 -28.85 7.84 -30.37
CA GLY A 55 -29.82 6.88 -30.88
C GLY A 55 -29.29 5.89 -31.93
N SER A 56 -28.00 5.93 -32.29
CA SER A 56 -27.38 4.97 -33.22
C SER A 56 -27.25 3.56 -32.64
N ILE A 57 -27.14 3.45 -31.31
CA ILE A 57 -27.15 2.18 -30.56
C ILE A 57 -27.99 2.35 -29.30
N THR A 58 -28.27 1.24 -28.61
CA THR A 58 -29.11 1.22 -27.41
C THR A 58 -28.57 2.14 -26.33
N SER A 59 -29.42 3.00 -25.76
CA SER A 59 -29.08 3.83 -24.60
C SER A 59 -28.72 2.94 -23.39
N PRO A 60 -27.69 3.31 -22.59
CA PRO A 60 -26.89 4.56 -22.60
C PRO A 60 -25.59 4.49 -23.43
N TRP A 61 -25.44 3.48 -24.30
CA TRP A 61 -24.16 3.20 -24.98
C TRP A 61 -23.81 4.22 -26.07
N ASP A 62 -24.77 4.84 -26.69
CA ASP A 62 -24.58 5.98 -27.59
C ASP A 62 -23.92 7.17 -26.88
N GLU A 63 -24.42 7.50 -25.69
CA GLU A 63 -23.84 8.56 -24.87
C GLU A 63 -22.45 8.16 -24.32
N ILE A 64 -22.25 6.91 -23.90
CA ILE A 64 -20.95 6.38 -23.45
C ILE A 64 -19.92 6.49 -24.58
N ALA A 65 -20.27 6.15 -25.81
CA ALA A 65 -19.38 6.23 -26.96
C ALA A 65 -18.99 7.70 -27.27
N ILE A 66 -19.94 8.63 -27.18
CA ILE A 66 -19.68 10.07 -27.34
C ILE A 66 -18.70 10.56 -26.26
N GLN A 67 -18.96 10.22 -24.98
CA GLN A 67 -18.09 10.58 -23.87
C GLN A 67 -16.67 10.03 -24.06
N TYR A 68 -16.54 8.80 -24.53
CA TYR A 68 -15.25 8.19 -24.81
C TYR A 68 -14.42 9.01 -25.84
N VAL A 69 -15.04 9.49 -26.93
CA VAL A 69 -14.34 10.33 -27.92
C VAL A 69 -13.92 11.67 -27.31
N LEU A 70 -14.76 12.27 -26.47
CA LEU A 70 -14.43 13.52 -25.77
C LEU A 70 -13.25 13.33 -24.81
N ILE A 71 -13.23 12.24 -24.04
CA ILE A 71 -12.11 11.88 -23.16
C ILE A 71 -10.81 11.77 -23.96
N CYS A 72 -10.82 11.00 -25.06
CA CYS A 72 -9.65 10.85 -25.93
C CYS A 72 -9.17 12.21 -26.47
N SER A 73 -10.10 13.10 -26.86
CA SER A 73 -9.80 14.45 -27.35
C SER A 73 -9.15 15.33 -26.26
N HIS A 74 -9.66 15.30 -25.04
CA HIS A 74 -9.09 16.08 -23.92
C HIS A 74 -7.72 15.55 -23.51
N ILE A 75 -7.51 14.23 -23.50
CA ILE A 75 -6.19 13.63 -23.27
C ILE A 75 -5.19 14.07 -24.34
N ALA A 76 -5.56 14.00 -25.61
CA ALA A 76 -4.69 14.41 -26.71
C ALA A 76 -4.31 15.90 -26.65
N ARG A 77 -5.16 16.73 -26.05
CA ARG A 77 -4.93 18.18 -25.86
C ARG A 77 -4.28 18.53 -24.52
N LEU A 78 -3.86 17.53 -23.75
CA LEU A 78 -3.24 17.70 -22.42
C LEU A 78 -4.14 18.47 -21.42
N ARG A 79 -5.45 18.20 -21.44
CA ARG A 79 -6.45 18.79 -20.56
C ARG A 79 -7.02 17.72 -19.58
N PRO A 80 -6.24 17.30 -18.60
CA PRO A 80 -6.65 16.18 -17.73
C PRO A 80 -7.86 16.50 -16.87
N GLY A 81 -8.11 17.76 -16.49
CA GLY A 81 -9.28 18.15 -15.71
C GLY A 81 -10.60 17.96 -16.48
N GLU A 82 -10.62 18.34 -17.76
CA GLU A 82 -11.78 18.08 -18.63
C GLU A 82 -11.92 16.59 -18.92
N ALA A 83 -10.83 15.89 -19.20
CA ALA A 83 -10.86 14.45 -19.41
C ALA A 83 -11.44 13.70 -18.19
N PHE A 84 -11.10 14.11 -16.97
CA PHE A 84 -11.65 13.57 -15.74
C PHE A 84 -13.17 13.81 -15.63
N LYS A 85 -13.66 15.01 -15.96
CA LYS A 85 -15.10 15.33 -15.93
C LYS A 85 -15.89 14.43 -16.88
N GLU A 86 -15.42 14.29 -18.14
CA GLU A 86 -16.07 13.42 -19.12
C GLU A 86 -16.00 11.95 -18.69
N GLN A 87 -14.88 11.50 -18.10
CA GLN A 87 -14.78 10.15 -17.54
C GLN A 87 -15.76 9.92 -16.37
N SER A 88 -15.96 10.91 -15.51
CA SER A 88 -16.95 10.83 -14.41
C SER A 88 -18.37 10.69 -14.93
N GLN A 89 -18.71 11.38 -16.04
CA GLN A 89 -20.00 11.24 -16.71
C GLN A 89 -20.15 9.85 -17.34
N LEU A 90 -19.11 9.37 -18.06
CA LEU A 90 -19.10 8.01 -18.61
C LEU A 90 -19.35 6.96 -17.53
N VAL A 91 -18.65 7.05 -16.40
CA VAL A 91 -18.85 6.13 -15.26
C VAL A 91 -20.29 6.18 -14.73
N SER A 92 -20.89 7.37 -14.66
CA SER A 92 -22.26 7.55 -14.19
C SER A 92 -23.29 6.91 -15.14
N LEU A 93 -23.06 7.02 -16.46
CA LEU A 93 -23.87 6.35 -17.48
C LEU A 93 -23.71 4.83 -17.42
N PHE A 94 -22.46 4.36 -17.29
CA PHE A 94 -22.15 2.94 -17.19
C PHE A 94 -22.77 2.30 -15.95
N PHE A 95 -22.85 2.99 -14.81
CA PHE A 95 -23.48 2.46 -13.61
C PHE A 95 -24.95 2.11 -13.79
N ARG A 96 -25.70 2.84 -14.61
CA ARG A 96 -27.11 2.51 -14.91
C ARG A 96 -27.19 1.13 -15.59
N PHE A 97 -26.34 0.91 -16.57
CA PHE A 97 -26.27 -0.38 -17.26
C PHE A 97 -25.71 -1.48 -16.35
N PHE A 98 -24.66 -1.19 -15.55
CA PHE A 98 -24.01 -2.16 -14.67
C PHE A 98 -24.97 -2.76 -13.62
N ILE A 99 -25.87 -1.96 -13.05
CA ILE A 99 -26.79 -2.40 -12.00
C ILE A 99 -27.83 -3.41 -12.55
N GLU A 100 -28.20 -3.29 -13.82
CA GLU A 100 -29.18 -4.14 -14.50
C GLU A 100 -28.57 -5.41 -15.07
N ASN A 101 -27.23 -5.50 -15.13
CA ASN A 101 -26.51 -6.60 -15.76
C ASN A 101 -25.73 -7.43 -14.74
N ARG A 102 -25.30 -8.63 -15.16
CA ARG A 102 -24.53 -9.60 -14.36
C ARG A 102 -23.03 -9.31 -14.38
N GLY A 103 -22.25 -10.18 -13.74
CA GLY A 103 -20.80 -10.06 -13.58
C GLY A 103 -19.95 -10.04 -14.85
N TRP A 104 -20.51 -10.42 -16.02
CA TRP A 104 -19.78 -10.30 -17.29
C TRP A 104 -19.34 -8.85 -17.60
N THR A 105 -20.00 -7.86 -16.99
CA THR A 105 -19.67 -6.44 -17.11
C THR A 105 -18.48 -5.98 -16.25
N LEU A 106 -18.00 -6.81 -15.33
CA LEU A 106 -16.91 -6.47 -14.40
C LEU A 106 -15.60 -6.05 -15.08
N PRO A 107 -15.12 -6.69 -16.17
CA PRO A 107 -13.91 -6.25 -16.85
C PRO A 107 -14.00 -4.79 -17.34
N ALA A 108 -15.17 -4.38 -17.87
CA ALA A 108 -15.41 -3.00 -18.31
C ALA A 108 -15.43 -2.06 -17.09
N LEU A 109 -16.14 -2.40 -16.01
CA LEU A 109 -16.12 -1.63 -14.76
C LEU A 109 -14.70 -1.41 -14.25
N PHE A 110 -13.88 -2.44 -14.21
CA PHE A 110 -12.49 -2.37 -13.73
C PHE A 110 -11.65 -1.41 -14.58
N SER A 111 -11.80 -1.44 -15.90
CA SER A 111 -11.09 -0.56 -16.82
C SER A 111 -11.49 0.90 -16.60
N ILE A 112 -12.79 1.21 -16.64
CA ILE A 112 -13.29 2.58 -16.51
C ILE A 112 -12.99 3.20 -15.14
N LEU A 113 -13.08 2.44 -14.05
CA LEU A 113 -12.74 2.93 -12.70
C LEU A 113 -11.24 3.17 -12.53
N ARG A 114 -10.40 2.32 -13.13
CA ARG A 114 -8.95 2.54 -13.13
C ARG A 114 -8.60 3.82 -13.90
N ASP A 115 -9.16 3.97 -15.09
CA ASP A 115 -8.93 5.14 -15.93
C ASP A 115 -9.45 6.43 -15.26
N LEU A 116 -10.60 6.36 -14.55
CA LEU A 116 -11.12 7.46 -13.73
C LEU A 116 -10.10 7.88 -12.66
N ARG A 117 -9.51 6.91 -11.94
CA ARG A 117 -8.51 7.19 -10.90
C ARG A 117 -7.25 7.80 -11.50
N ASP A 118 -6.78 7.28 -12.63
CA ASP A 118 -5.56 7.74 -13.27
C ASP A 118 -5.74 9.16 -13.80
N LEU A 119 -6.86 9.47 -14.45
CA LEU A 119 -7.21 10.82 -14.88
C LEU A 119 -7.39 11.79 -13.69
N ALA A 120 -7.96 11.33 -12.57
CA ALA A 120 -8.06 12.14 -11.36
C ALA A 120 -6.68 12.51 -10.80
N HIS A 121 -5.74 11.56 -10.82
CA HIS A 121 -4.37 11.81 -10.40
C HIS A 121 -3.68 12.85 -11.29
N ASP A 122 -3.82 12.71 -12.61
CA ASP A 122 -3.21 13.60 -13.56
C ASP A 122 -3.84 15.01 -13.50
N ALA A 123 -5.17 15.08 -13.26
CA ALA A 123 -5.88 16.35 -13.07
C ALA A 123 -5.41 17.09 -11.81
N ASP A 124 -5.32 16.40 -10.67
CA ASP A 124 -4.85 17.02 -9.42
C ASP A 124 -3.37 17.40 -9.50
N TRP A 125 -2.54 16.58 -10.17
CA TRP A 125 -1.14 16.92 -10.42
C TRP A 125 -0.99 18.16 -11.29
N HIS A 126 -1.71 18.21 -12.41
CA HIS A 126 -1.71 19.35 -13.33
C HIS A 126 -2.19 20.64 -12.63
N ALA A 127 -3.26 20.55 -11.86
CA ALA A 127 -3.77 21.69 -11.10
C ALA A 127 -2.73 22.19 -10.06
N LYS A 128 -2.06 21.28 -9.36
CA LYS A 128 -0.99 21.62 -8.42
C LYS A 128 0.16 22.36 -9.08
N VAL A 129 0.58 21.94 -10.28
CA VAL A 129 1.64 22.62 -11.06
C VAL A 129 1.23 24.04 -11.43
N HIS A 130 -0.07 24.29 -11.67
CA HIS A 130 -0.61 25.60 -12.02
C HIS A 130 -1.15 26.39 -10.81
N ASN A 131 -0.81 25.98 -9.58
CA ASN A 131 -1.29 26.61 -8.33
C ASN A 131 -2.83 26.69 -8.22
N GLN A 132 -3.53 25.73 -8.81
CA GLN A 132 -4.98 25.54 -8.67
C GLN A 132 -5.26 24.47 -7.66
N ASN A 133 -6.36 24.59 -6.92
CA ASN A 133 -6.79 23.59 -5.96
C ASN A 133 -7.92 22.77 -6.56
N THR A 134 -7.72 21.45 -6.69
CA THR A 134 -8.74 20.50 -7.17
C THR A 134 -8.77 19.29 -6.26
N GLU A 135 -9.92 18.64 -6.19
CA GLU A 135 -10.15 17.43 -5.40
C GLU A 135 -10.65 16.25 -6.27
N CYS A 136 -10.14 16.14 -7.50
CA CYS A 136 -10.55 15.10 -8.44
C CYS A 136 -10.35 13.69 -7.87
N MET A 137 -9.26 13.44 -7.16
CA MET A 137 -9.02 12.14 -6.50
C MET A 137 -10.03 11.85 -5.39
N VAL A 138 -10.52 12.87 -4.69
CA VAL A 138 -11.58 12.69 -3.66
C VAL A 138 -12.90 12.29 -4.32
N GLU A 139 -13.23 12.91 -5.45
CA GLU A 139 -14.42 12.57 -6.23
C GLU A 139 -14.33 11.17 -6.83
N ALA A 140 -13.17 10.80 -7.40
CA ALA A 140 -12.90 9.44 -7.87
C ALA A 140 -13.04 8.41 -6.74
N ALA A 141 -12.54 8.70 -5.54
CA ALA A 141 -12.70 7.83 -4.38
C ALA A 141 -14.15 7.58 -4.00
N ARG A 142 -15.00 8.62 -4.04
CA ARG A 142 -16.45 8.51 -3.78
C ARG A 142 -17.13 7.64 -4.86
N THR A 143 -16.76 7.84 -6.12
CA THR A 143 -17.30 7.06 -7.24
C THR A 143 -16.91 5.58 -7.14
N VAL A 144 -15.66 5.27 -6.78
CA VAL A 144 -15.21 3.90 -6.54
C VAL A 144 -15.93 3.27 -5.33
N ALA A 145 -16.18 4.04 -4.26
CA ALA A 145 -16.96 3.55 -3.12
C ALA A 145 -18.41 3.22 -3.50
N LYS A 146 -19.02 4.00 -4.41
CA LYS A 146 -20.33 3.68 -4.98
C LYS A 146 -20.32 2.38 -5.79
N ALA A 147 -19.27 2.14 -6.57
CA ALA A 147 -19.07 0.88 -7.29
C ALA A 147 -18.99 -0.32 -6.34
N PHE A 148 -18.28 -0.17 -5.21
CA PHE A 148 -18.23 -1.20 -4.17
C PHE A 148 -19.63 -1.55 -3.68
N SER A 149 -20.46 -0.57 -3.33
CA SER A 149 -21.85 -0.80 -2.91
C SER A 149 -22.66 -1.50 -4.00
N SER A 150 -22.48 -1.13 -5.27
CA SER A 150 -23.18 -1.76 -6.40
C SER A 150 -22.76 -3.23 -6.63
N CYS A 151 -21.50 -3.58 -6.34
CA CYS A 151 -21.07 -4.99 -6.36
C CYS A 151 -21.66 -5.78 -5.19
N MET A 152 -21.74 -5.18 -3.99
CA MET A 152 -22.25 -5.83 -2.79
C MET A 152 -23.75 -6.13 -2.84
N THR A 153 -24.53 -5.29 -3.51
CA THR A 153 -26.00 -5.38 -3.53
C THR A 153 -26.56 -6.37 -4.54
N ASP A 154 -25.71 -7.11 -5.24
CA ASP A 154 -26.17 -8.14 -6.18
C ASP A 154 -26.77 -9.34 -5.45
N ARG A 155 -28.09 -9.52 -5.60
CA ARG A 155 -28.87 -10.61 -5.00
C ARG A 155 -29.59 -11.49 -6.02
N LEU A 156 -29.60 -11.06 -7.28
CA LEU A 156 -30.37 -11.68 -8.34
C LEU A 156 -29.56 -12.57 -9.25
N SER A 157 -28.27 -12.34 -9.35
CA SER A 157 -27.38 -13.11 -10.22
C SER A 157 -27.03 -14.47 -9.60
N PRO A 158 -26.88 -15.53 -10.42
CA PRO A 158 -26.29 -16.78 -9.98
C PRO A 158 -24.89 -16.53 -9.34
N PRO A 159 -24.44 -17.36 -8.39
CA PRO A 159 -23.17 -17.15 -7.70
C PRO A 159 -21.98 -16.98 -8.64
N ASP A 160 -21.91 -17.76 -9.72
CA ASP A 160 -20.79 -17.76 -10.68
C ASP A 160 -20.80 -16.52 -11.59
N GLU A 161 -21.96 -15.91 -11.80
CA GLU A 161 -22.15 -14.73 -12.65
C GLU A 161 -22.37 -13.45 -11.83
N SER A 162 -22.18 -13.52 -10.52
CA SER A 162 -22.46 -12.39 -9.64
C SER A 162 -21.42 -11.26 -9.77
N ARG A 163 -21.91 -10.03 -9.67
CA ARG A 163 -21.07 -8.83 -9.55
C ARG A 163 -20.21 -8.82 -8.29
N LYS A 164 -20.49 -9.68 -7.31
CA LYS A 164 -19.67 -9.85 -6.10
C LYS A 164 -18.22 -10.26 -6.42
N TRP A 165 -17.98 -10.92 -7.54
CA TRP A 165 -16.62 -11.19 -8.02
C TRP A 165 -15.79 -9.94 -8.31
N GLY A 166 -16.40 -8.76 -8.36
CA GLY A 166 -15.72 -7.47 -8.48
C GLY A 166 -15.26 -6.85 -7.16
N VAL A 167 -15.76 -7.35 -6.01
CA VAL A 167 -15.62 -6.70 -4.70
C VAL A 167 -14.15 -6.41 -4.35
N TYR A 168 -13.28 -7.39 -4.32
CA TYR A 168 -11.88 -7.17 -3.90
C TYR A 168 -11.05 -6.32 -4.86
N TYR A 169 -11.38 -6.31 -6.16
CA TYR A 169 -10.77 -5.36 -7.09
C TYR A 169 -11.16 -3.92 -6.74
N VAL A 170 -12.45 -3.68 -6.59
CA VAL A 170 -12.99 -2.33 -6.31
C VAL A 170 -12.53 -1.84 -4.94
N VAL A 171 -12.52 -2.72 -3.93
CA VAL A 171 -11.96 -2.40 -2.61
C VAL A 171 -10.48 -2.03 -2.71
N GLY A 172 -9.68 -2.82 -3.43
CA GLY A 172 -8.27 -2.49 -3.66
C GLY A 172 -8.08 -1.13 -4.34
N LEU A 173 -8.96 -0.78 -5.28
CA LEU A 173 -8.94 0.52 -5.95
C LEU A 173 -9.38 1.66 -5.01
N ALA A 174 -10.42 1.45 -4.19
CA ALA A 174 -10.86 2.41 -3.18
C ALA A 174 -9.76 2.69 -2.16
N MET A 175 -9.09 1.64 -1.67
CA MET A 175 -7.95 1.79 -0.76
C MET A 175 -6.83 2.62 -1.40
N LYS A 176 -6.49 2.36 -2.68
CA LYS A 176 -5.50 3.18 -3.41
C LYS A 176 -5.88 4.67 -3.40
N CYS A 177 -7.15 4.99 -3.65
CA CYS A 177 -7.63 6.37 -3.62
C CYS A 177 -7.57 6.96 -2.21
N TYR A 178 -8.07 6.26 -1.18
CA TYR A 178 -8.08 6.74 0.20
C TYR A 178 -6.69 6.97 0.78
N PHE A 179 -5.73 6.09 0.50
CA PHE A 179 -4.34 6.31 0.89
C PHE A 179 -3.74 7.53 0.18
N LYS A 180 -4.05 7.74 -1.10
CA LYS A 180 -3.56 8.91 -1.85
C LYS A 180 -4.11 10.23 -1.31
N VAL A 181 -5.39 10.29 -0.94
CA VAL A 181 -6.03 11.48 -0.35
C VAL A 181 -5.84 11.58 1.17
N LYS A 182 -5.06 10.70 1.79
CA LYS A 182 -4.79 10.63 3.24
C LYS A 182 -6.07 10.49 4.10
N ARG A 183 -7.15 9.92 3.55
CA ARG A 183 -8.41 9.64 4.27
C ARG A 183 -8.50 8.16 4.68
N ILE A 184 -7.46 7.67 5.35
CA ILE A 184 -7.27 6.25 5.69
C ILE A 184 -8.40 5.71 6.58
N SER A 185 -9.02 6.55 7.42
CA SER A 185 -10.14 6.17 8.29
C SER A 185 -11.32 5.56 7.53
N LEU A 186 -11.57 6.00 6.28
CA LEU A 186 -12.66 5.47 5.44
C LEU A 186 -12.41 4.02 5.02
N THR A 187 -11.16 3.59 4.96
CA THR A 187 -10.79 2.19 4.68
C THR A 187 -11.32 1.23 5.75
N LYS A 188 -11.32 1.68 7.03
CA LYS A 188 -11.83 0.86 8.14
C LYS A 188 -13.32 0.52 7.97
N ASN A 189 -14.12 1.43 7.41
CA ASN A 189 -15.53 1.18 7.17
C ASN A 189 -15.75 0.11 6.09
N ILE A 190 -14.96 0.14 5.01
CA ILE A 190 -15.02 -0.89 3.97
C ILE A 190 -14.67 -2.26 4.55
N ILE A 191 -13.58 -2.35 5.34
CA ILE A 191 -13.17 -3.62 5.97
C ILE A 191 -14.26 -4.16 6.88
N LYS A 192 -14.88 -3.32 7.72
CA LYS A 192 -16.00 -3.74 8.58
C LYS A 192 -17.19 -4.29 7.79
N VAL A 193 -17.48 -3.69 6.63
CA VAL A 193 -18.56 -4.21 5.75
C VAL A 193 -18.17 -5.58 5.18
N LEU A 194 -16.93 -5.77 4.75
CA LEU A 194 -16.44 -7.05 4.24
C LEU A 194 -16.47 -8.13 5.33
N ASP A 195 -15.98 -7.84 6.53
CA ASP A 195 -15.90 -8.78 7.64
C ASP A 195 -17.31 -9.25 8.11
N ASN A 196 -18.31 -8.38 7.98
CA ASN A 196 -19.70 -8.67 8.36
C ASN A 196 -20.53 -9.32 7.23
N SER A 197 -19.95 -9.51 6.04
CA SER A 197 -20.68 -10.05 4.88
C SER A 197 -20.34 -11.49 4.64
N SER A 198 -21.30 -12.39 4.88
CA SER A 198 -21.12 -13.85 4.71
C SER A 198 -21.38 -14.34 3.28
N ASP A 199 -21.90 -13.48 2.40
CA ASP A 199 -22.39 -13.83 1.06
C ASP A 199 -21.40 -13.44 -0.05
N ILE A 200 -20.19 -13.01 0.33
CA ILE A 200 -19.08 -12.71 -0.59
C ILE A 200 -18.21 -13.95 -0.71
N PRO A 201 -17.78 -14.34 -1.93
CA PRO A 201 -16.80 -15.41 -2.11
C PRO A 201 -15.53 -15.15 -1.27
N ALA A 202 -14.93 -16.21 -0.70
CA ALA A 202 -13.71 -16.06 0.08
C ALA A 202 -12.55 -15.49 -0.78
N LEU A 203 -11.66 -14.71 -0.17
CA LEU A 203 -10.58 -14.00 -0.87
C LEU A 203 -9.71 -14.92 -1.74
N GLU A 204 -9.53 -16.17 -1.32
CA GLU A 204 -8.70 -17.17 -2.01
C GLU A 204 -9.21 -17.53 -3.40
N PHE A 205 -10.51 -17.35 -3.66
CA PHE A 205 -11.11 -17.64 -4.98
C PHE A 205 -10.94 -16.50 -5.99
N TYR A 206 -10.51 -15.32 -5.54
CA TYR A 206 -10.27 -14.18 -6.44
C TYR A 206 -8.91 -14.26 -7.13
N PRO A 207 -8.72 -13.55 -8.25
CA PRO A 207 -7.41 -13.47 -8.92
C PRO A 207 -6.31 -13.03 -7.95
N ARG A 208 -5.13 -13.62 -8.06
CA ARG A 208 -3.99 -13.31 -7.16
C ARG A 208 -3.65 -11.82 -7.09
N SER A 209 -3.80 -11.09 -8.19
CA SER A 209 -3.58 -9.64 -8.21
C SER A 209 -4.52 -8.86 -7.28
N HIS A 210 -5.77 -9.31 -7.13
CA HIS A 210 -6.73 -8.73 -6.21
C HIS A 210 -6.37 -9.07 -4.76
N GLN A 211 -6.03 -10.36 -4.51
CA GLN A 211 -5.59 -10.82 -3.18
C GLN A 211 -4.37 -10.04 -2.69
N VAL A 212 -3.33 -9.93 -3.52
CA VAL A 212 -2.09 -9.21 -3.18
C VAL A 212 -2.38 -7.74 -2.88
N THR A 213 -3.19 -7.08 -3.71
CA THR A 213 -3.53 -5.67 -3.52
C THR A 213 -4.30 -5.46 -2.21
N TYR A 214 -5.30 -6.28 -1.94
CA TYR A 214 -6.10 -6.19 -0.71
C TYR A 214 -5.23 -6.43 0.54
N ARG A 215 -4.47 -7.55 0.58
CA ARG A 215 -3.58 -7.88 1.70
C ARG A 215 -2.50 -6.83 1.93
N TYR A 216 -1.94 -6.26 0.87
CA TYR A 216 -0.98 -5.16 0.99
C TYR A 216 -1.57 -3.95 1.73
N TYR A 217 -2.75 -3.49 1.32
CA TYR A 217 -3.38 -2.33 1.96
C TYR A 217 -3.90 -2.65 3.37
N LEU A 218 -4.38 -3.86 3.60
CA LEU A 218 -4.75 -4.32 4.94
C LEU A 218 -3.52 -4.35 5.85
N GLY A 219 -2.40 -4.89 5.37
CA GLY A 219 -1.13 -4.90 6.08
C GLY A 219 -0.59 -3.49 6.36
N MET A 220 -0.68 -2.57 5.39
CA MET A 220 -0.33 -1.16 5.61
C MET A 220 -1.21 -0.51 6.67
N LEU A 221 -2.52 -0.76 6.63
CA LEU A 221 -3.46 -0.21 7.62
C LEU A 221 -3.13 -0.72 9.03
N SER A 222 -2.89 -2.03 9.16
CA SER A 222 -2.47 -2.63 10.43
C SER A 222 -1.12 -2.09 10.90
N PHE A 223 -0.18 -1.85 9.98
CA PHE A 223 1.11 -1.22 10.28
C PHE A 223 0.94 0.19 10.87
N LEU A 224 0.10 1.01 10.25
CA LEU A 224 -0.18 2.38 10.70
C LEU A 224 -0.96 2.44 12.02
N ASN A 225 -1.70 1.38 12.35
CA ASN A 225 -2.36 1.22 13.65
C ASN A 225 -1.47 0.56 14.71
N GLU A 226 -0.19 0.29 14.42
CA GLU A 226 0.76 -0.43 15.27
C GLU A 226 0.36 -1.89 15.60
N GLU A 227 -0.58 -2.47 14.85
CA GLU A 227 -0.96 -3.89 14.90
C GLU A 227 0.09 -4.74 14.14
N TYR A 228 1.34 -4.74 14.64
CA TYR A 228 2.51 -5.24 13.89
C TYR A 228 2.45 -6.72 13.54
N GLU A 229 1.83 -7.55 14.36
CA GLU A 229 1.70 -8.98 14.10
C GLU A 229 0.77 -9.24 12.91
N LYS A 230 -0.40 -8.60 12.91
CA LYS A 230 -1.35 -8.68 11.79
C LYS A 230 -0.75 -8.07 10.52
N ALA A 231 -0.05 -6.94 10.65
CA ALA A 231 0.64 -6.30 9.53
C ALA A 231 1.66 -7.24 8.89
N GLU A 232 2.50 -7.91 9.69
CA GLU A 232 3.49 -8.86 9.18
C GLU A 232 2.84 -10.07 8.50
N GLN A 233 1.78 -10.62 9.06
CA GLN A 233 1.05 -11.75 8.47
C GLN A 233 0.50 -11.39 7.09
N GLU A 234 -0.24 -10.28 6.99
CA GLU A 234 -0.84 -9.86 5.73
C GLU A 234 0.20 -9.47 4.68
N LEU A 235 1.25 -8.75 5.07
CA LEU A 235 2.34 -8.38 4.15
C LEU A 235 3.16 -9.61 3.71
N THR A 236 3.36 -10.60 4.57
CA THR A 236 4.03 -11.85 4.21
C THR A 236 3.21 -12.62 3.16
N LEU A 237 1.90 -12.74 3.34
CA LEU A 237 1.01 -13.37 2.37
C LEU A 237 0.95 -12.57 1.06
N ALA A 238 0.93 -11.23 1.15
CA ALA A 238 0.99 -10.37 -0.03
C ALA A 238 2.29 -10.57 -0.82
N PHE A 239 3.43 -10.66 -0.13
CA PHE A 239 4.73 -10.89 -0.77
C PHE A 239 4.81 -12.29 -1.42
N TYR A 240 4.35 -13.31 -0.71
CA TYR A 240 4.36 -14.70 -1.20
C TYR A 240 3.52 -14.88 -2.47
N HIS A 241 2.36 -14.23 -2.54
CA HIS A 241 1.46 -14.31 -3.70
C HIS A 241 1.81 -13.30 -4.81
N CYS A 242 2.71 -12.34 -4.55
CA CYS A 242 3.11 -11.35 -5.53
C CYS A 242 3.91 -11.99 -6.65
N HIS A 243 3.57 -11.64 -7.91
CA HIS A 243 4.26 -12.19 -9.08
C HIS A 243 5.76 -11.84 -9.05
N ILE A 244 6.61 -12.81 -9.39
CA ILE A 244 8.07 -12.69 -9.30
C ILE A 244 8.64 -11.53 -10.14
N GLN A 245 8.01 -11.24 -11.28
CA GLN A 245 8.42 -10.14 -12.17
C GLN A 245 7.85 -8.76 -11.74
N ALA A 246 6.97 -8.71 -10.74
CA ALA A 246 6.40 -7.46 -10.25
C ALA A 246 7.32 -6.81 -9.19
N HIS A 247 8.57 -6.51 -9.59
CA HIS A 247 9.61 -6.01 -8.69
C HIS A 247 9.19 -4.77 -7.90
N ASP A 248 8.53 -3.81 -8.55
CA ASP A 248 8.04 -2.58 -7.87
C ASP A 248 7.01 -2.89 -6.78
N ASN A 249 6.11 -3.84 -7.04
CA ASN A 249 5.11 -4.24 -6.03
C ASN A 249 5.78 -5.02 -4.89
N GLN A 250 6.72 -5.91 -5.19
CA GLN A 250 7.52 -6.59 -4.18
C GLN A 250 8.30 -5.59 -3.32
N ALA A 251 8.95 -4.60 -3.92
CA ALA A 251 9.66 -3.55 -3.19
C ALA A 251 8.72 -2.75 -2.27
N ARG A 252 7.52 -2.39 -2.73
CA ARG A 252 6.51 -1.71 -1.91
C ARG A 252 6.08 -2.53 -0.70
N ILE A 253 5.88 -3.83 -0.86
CA ILE A 253 5.53 -4.74 0.25
C ILE A 253 6.71 -4.83 1.23
N LEU A 254 7.91 -5.07 0.72
CA LEU A 254 9.13 -5.20 1.53
C LEU A 254 9.48 -3.93 2.29
N ALA A 255 9.13 -2.75 1.78
CA ALA A 255 9.35 -1.48 2.48
C ALA A 255 8.70 -1.46 3.89
N TYR A 256 7.59 -2.15 4.07
CA TYR A 256 6.91 -2.29 5.37
C TYR A 256 7.24 -3.60 6.08
N LEU A 257 7.50 -4.68 5.34
CA LEU A 257 7.79 -5.99 5.94
C LEU A 257 9.19 -6.04 6.57
N ILE A 258 10.19 -5.40 5.95
CA ILE A 258 11.56 -5.37 6.47
C ILE A 258 11.64 -4.75 7.88
N PRO A 259 11.11 -3.52 8.13
CA PRO A 259 11.18 -2.93 9.48
C PRO A 259 10.42 -3.77 10.52
N LEU A 260 9.28 -4.38 10.18
CA LEU A 260 8.57 -5.28 11.08
C LEU A 260 9.43 -6.49 11.47
N ARG A 261 10.14 -7.08 10.50
CA ARG A 261 11.04 -8.20 10.76
C ARG A 261 12.29 -7.78 11.52
N ILE A 262 12.83 -6.59 11.26
CA ILE A 262 13.91 -6.02 12.07
C ILE A 262 13.48 -5.95 13.53
N LEU A 263 12.28 -5.44 13.86
CA LEU A 263 11.80 -5.37 15.25
C LEU A 263 11.76 -6.74 15.96
N LYS A 264 11.58 -7.81 15.20
CA LYS A 264 11.65 -9.20 15.71
C LYS A 264 13.08 -9.77 15.71
N GLY A 265 14.07 -8.98 15.30
CA GLY A 265 15.48 -9.40 15.25
C GLY A 265 15.87 -10.16 13.98
N HIS A 266 15.00 -10.21 12.97
CA HIS A 266 15.28 -10.80 11.68
C HIS A 266 15.81 -9.75 10.73
N LEU A 267 17.12 -9.72 10.54
CA LEU A 267 17.77 -8.79 9.60
C LEU A 267 17.67 -9.33 8.17
N PRO A 268 17.43 -8.46 7.18
CA PRO A 268 17.42 -8.85 5.78
C PRO A 268 18.77 -9.39 5.33
N SER A 269 18.76 -10.36 4.40
CA SER A 269 20.00 -10.90 3.81
C SER A 269 20.60 -9.91 2.82
N ASP A 270 21.91 -10.05 2.60
CA ASP A 270 22.62 -9.21 1.62
C ASP A 270 22.13 -9.50 0.20
N GLU A 271 21.70 -10.75 -0.10
CA GLU A 271 21.08 -11.12 -1.36
C GLU A 271 19.75 -10.37 -1.60
N LEU A 272 18.89 -10.27 -0.57
CA LEU A 272 17.65 -9.48 -0.65
C LEU A 272 17.94 -8.00 -0.92
N MET A 273 18.93 -7.44 -0.24
CA MET A 273 19.33 -6.05 -0.43
C MET A 273 19.89 -5.80 -1.83
N TYR A 274 20.68 -6.73 -2.35
CA TYR A 274 21.20 -6.65 -3.72
C TYR A 274 20.08 -6.67 -4.77
N ARG A 275 19.06 -7.50 -4.55
CA ARG A 275 17.89 -7.60 -5.45
C ARG A 275 17.02 -6.33 -5.45
N PHE A 276 16.99 -5.58 -4.35
CA PHE A 276 16.19 -4.37 -4.17
C PHE A 276 17.05 -3.16 -3.73
N PRO A 277 17.83 -2.55 -4.65
CA PRO A 277 18.78 -1.47 -4.30
C PRO A 277 18.12 -0.26 -3.63
N VAL A 278 16.88 0.09 -4.01
CA VAL A 278 16.11 1.18 -3.38
C VAL A 278 15.85 0.92 -1.90
N LEU A 279 15.61 -0.35 -1.52
CA LEU A 279 15.43 -0.73 -0.11
C LEU A 279 16.78 -0.85 0.61
N ALA A 280 17.83 -1.27 -0.09
CA ALA A 280 19.18 -1.30 0.45
C ALA A 280 19.66 0.10 0.86
N ASP A 281 19.40 1.12 0.05
CA ASP A 281 19.73 2.51 0.40
C ASP A 281 19.03 2.96 1.70
N ILE A 282 17.79 2.53 1.92
CA ILE A 282 17.05 2.87 3.13
C ILE A 282 17.53 2.06 4.33
N PHE A 283 17.61 0.72 4.23
CA PHE A 283 17.71 -0.16 5.39
C PHE A 283 19.13 -0.64 5.70
N SER A 284 20.07 -0.70 4.73
CA SER A 284 21.42 -1.24 4.97
C SER A 284 22.19 -0.51 6.08
N PRO A 285 22.12 0.83 6.23
CA PRO A 285 22.79 1.52 7.33
C PRO A 285 22.28 1.09 8.71
N PHE A 286 20.97 0.89 8.86
CA PHE A 286 20.38 0.41 10.11
C PHE A 286 20.80 -1.03 10.40
N VAL A 287 20.80 -1.89 9.39
CA VAL A 287 21.23 -3.29 9.52
C VAL A 287 22.71 -3.36 9.94
N ALA A 288 23.57 -2.55 9.32
CA ALA A 288 25.00 -2.47 9.67
C ALA A 288 25.19 -1.99 11.12
N ALA A 289 24.49 -0.93 11.52
CA ALA A 289 24.54 -0.39 12.88
C ALA A 289 24.05 -1.41 13.92
N ILE A 290 22.94 -2.13 13.66
CA ILE A 290 22.43 -3.19 14.54
C ILE A 290 23.45 -4.33 14.66
N ARG A 291 24.04 -4.78 13.55
CA ARG A 291 25.06 -5.83 13.54
C ARG A 291 26.32 -5.39 14.33
N ALA A 292 26.69 -4.13 14.23
CA ALA A 292 27.83 -3.56 14.95
C ALA A 292 27.53 -3.18 16.40
N GLY A 293 26.26 -2.97 16.78
CA GLY A 293 25.91 -2.35 18.06
C GLY A 293 26.33 -0.87 18.11
N ASP A 294 26.41 -0.17 16.99
CA ASP A 294 26.86 1.22 16.87
C ASP A 294 25.64 2.16 16.91
N LEU A 295 25.37 2.71 18.10
CA LEU A 295 24.23 3.62 18.32
C LEU A 295 24.41 4.93 17.57
N ALA A 296 25.63 5.48 17.50
CA ALA A 296 25.87 6.72 16.78
C ALA A 296 25.65 6.56 15.27
N ALA A 297 26.05 5.42 14.68
CA ALA A 297 25.74 5.14 13.29
C ALA A 297 24.25 4.96 13.05
N TYR A 298 23.52 4.37 14.02
CA TYR A 298 22.06 4.22 13.94
C TYR A 298 21.34 5.58 13.96
N GLU A 299 21.71 6.47 14.89
CA GLU A 299 21.16 7.83 14.99
C GLU A 299 21.44 8.64 13.73
N ARG A 300 22.68 8.64 13.24
CA ARG A 300 23.03 9.29 11.96
C ARG A 300 22.21 8.75 10.79
N ALA A 301 21.90 7.45 10.77
CA ALA A 301 21.08 6.86 9.72
C ALA A 301 19.62 7.34 9.79
N LEU A 302 19.08 7.55 11.00
CA LEU A 302 17.74 8.14 11.21
C LEU A 302 17.72 9.59 10.73
N GLU A 303 18.66 10.42 11.19
CA GLU A 303 18.75 11.85 10.82
C GLU A 303 18.88 12.06 9.30
N LEU A 304 19.81 11.36 8.67
CA LEU A 304 20.06 11.49 7.23
C LEU A 304 18.88 11.06 6.36
N ARG A 305 17.99 10.20 6.86
CA ARG A 305 16.86 9.63 6.11
C ARG A 305 15.50 10.08 6.63
N GLU A 306 15.46 10.97 7.62
CA GLU A 306 14.25 11.39 8.33
C GLU A 306 13.12 11.75 7.37
N ALA A 307 13.37 12.66 6.43
CA ALA A 307 12.36 13.10 5.46
C ALA A 307 11.76 11.94 4.66
N ARG A 308 12.61 10.99 4.22
CA ARG A 308 12.16 9.81 3.49
C ARG A 308 11.40 8.83 4.36
N LEU A 309 11.83 8.64 5.60
CA LEU A 309 11.17 7.78 6.57
C LEU A 309 9.80 8.33 6.98
N ILE A 310 9.67 9.64 7.12
CA ILE A 310 8.37 10.32 7.37
C ILE A 310 7.44 10.11 6.17
N GLU A 311 7.92 10.32 4.95
CA GLU A 311 7.13 10.11 3.73
C GLU A 311 6.56 8.69 3.65
N LEU A 312 7.35 7.69 4.06
CA LEU A 312 6.97 6.27 4.07
C LEU A 312 6.26 5.85 5.36
N ASN A 313 6.09 6.73 6.35
CA ASN A 313 5.57 6.42 7.69
C ASN A 313 6.38 5.33 8.43
N LEU A 314 7.70 5.28 8.26
CA LEU A 314 8.59 4.28 8.84
C LEU A 314 9.39 4.80 10.03
N LEU A 315 9.45 6.13 10.25
CA LEU A 315 10.32 6.75 11.24
C LEU A 315 10.13 6.16 12.63
N LEU A 316 8.89 6.18 13.16
CA LEU A 316 8.57 5.66 14.50
C LEU A 316 8.90 4.16 14.66
N THR A 317 8.73 3.38 13.60
CA THR A 317 9.06 1.95 13.63
C THR A 317 10.57 1.72 13.69
N LEU A 318 11.35 2.52 12.96
CA LEU A 318 12.82 2.41 12.99
C LEU A 318 13.41 3.03 14.27
N GLU A 319 12.80 4.05 14.86
CA GLU A 319 13.18 4.53 16.20
C GLU A 319 13.07 3.40 17.25
N LYS A 320 11.99 2.62 17.21
CA LYS A 320 11.86 1.41 18.06
C LYS A 320 12.99 0.38 17.79
N GLY A 321 13.50 0.33 16.57
CA GLY A 321 14.63 -0.53 16.19
C GLY A 321 15.96 -0.18 16.86
N ARG A 322 16.12 1.03 17.41
CA ARG A 322 17.29 1.46 18.20
C ARG A 322 17.55 0.53 19.39
N GLU A 323 16.50 -0.02 19.99
CA GLU A 323 16.61 -0.96 21.09
C GLU A 323 17.33 -2.26 20.69
N LEU A 324 17.20 -2.69 19.45
CA LEU A 324 17.95 -3.86 18.94
C LEU A 324 19.44 -3.56 18.77
N CYS A 325 19.77 -2.34 18.36
CA CYS A 325 21.15 -1.87 18.30
C CYS A 325 21.77 -1.88 19.72
N MET A 326 21.08 -1.31 20.69
CA MET A 326 21.49 -1.30 22.11
C MET A 326 21.61 -2.71 22.67
N ARG A 327 20.65 -3.61 22.37
CA ARG A 327 20.77 -5.03 22.74
C ARG A 327 22.03 -5.67 22.14
N GLY A 328 22.33 -5.38 20.89
CA GLY A 328 23.53 -5.84 20.21
C GLY A 328 24.80 -5.38 20.94
N LEU A 329 24.87 -4.10 21.32
CA LEU A 329 25.94 -3.51 22.10
C LEU A 329 26.11 -4.20 23.47
N PHE A 330 25.04 -4.32 24.26
CA PHE A 330 25.08 -4.93 25.59
C PHE A 330 25.42 -6.43 25.53
N ARG A 331 24.99 -7.12 24.49
CA ARG A 331 25.40 -8.50 24.26
C ARG A 331 26.91 -8.60 23.98
N ARG A 332 27.52 -7.63 23.33
CA ARG A 332 28.99 -7.58 23.14
C ARG A 332 29.73 -7.34 24.44
N VAL A 333 29.20 -6.47 25.33
CA VAL A 333 29.73 -6.31 26.69
C VAL A 333 29.73 -7.65 27.43
N TRP A 334 28.64 -8.38 27.40
CA TRP A 334 28.54 -9.71 28.00
C TRP A 334 29.54 -10.71 27.40
N LEU A 335 29.74 -10.69 26.08
CA LEU A 335 30.74 -11.54 25.42
C LEU A 335 32.18 -11.15 25.83
N ALA A 336 32.48 -9.86 25.95
CA ALA A 336 33.77 -9.35 26.40
C ALA A 336 34.04 -9.63 27.87
N ALA A 337 32.98 -9.84 28.68
CA ALA A 337 33.08 -10.29 30.07
C ALA A 337 33.03 -11.84 30.21
N ASP A 338 33.49 -12.57 29.18
CA ASP A 338 33.55 -14.02 29.11
C ASP A 338 32.22 -14.72 29.47
N LYS A 339 31.10 -14.08 29.08
CA LYS A 339 29.72 -14.54 29.39
C LYS A 339 29.45 -14.65 30.89
N GLY A 340 30.11 -13.86 31.70
CA GLY A 340 29.90 -13.81 33.14
C GLY A 340 28.46 -13.43 33.49
N THR A 341 28.01 -13.98 34.64
CA THR A 341 26.67 -13.65 35.17
C THR A 341 26.65 -12.35 35.97
N ARG A 342 27.79 -11.83 36.36
CA ARG A 342 27.93 -10.57 37.12
C ARG A 342 28.84 -9.64 36.38
N ILE A 343 28.29 -8.53 35.91
CA ILE A 343 29.02 -7.55 35.07
C ILE A 343 28.83 -6.16 35.71
N PRO A 344 29.94 -5.41 35.96
CA PRO A 344 29.85 -4.05 36.46
C PRO A 344 29.09 -3.13 35.51
N ILE A 345 28.28 -2.22 36.06
CA ILE A 345 27.56 -1.20 35.25
C ILE A 345 28.54 -0.32 34.47
N SER A 346 29.71 -0.07 35.01
CA SER A 346 30.79 0.69 34.35
C SER A 346 31.22 0.11 33.00
N MET A 347 31.09 -1.22 32.78
CA MET A 347 31.38 -1.81 31.46
C MET A 347 30.29 -1.47 30.43
N PHE A 348 29.03 -1.46 30.85
CA PHE A 348 27.93 -1.01 29.96
C PHE A 348 28.02 0.47 29.67
N HIS A 349 28.37 1.29 30.68
CA HIS A 349 28.62 2.72 30.53
C HIS A 349 29.77 2.99 29.54
N ALA A 350 30.90 2.32 29.68
CA ALA A 350 32.06 2.45 28.76
C ALA A 350 31.64 2.06 27.33
N ALA A 351 30.84 1.00 27.16
CA ALA A 351 30.35 0.60 25.85
C ALA A 351 29.42 1.66 25.22
N LEU A 352 28.57 2.30 26.00
CA LEU A 352 27.70 3.39 25.54
C LEU A 352 28.52 4.61 25.09
N LEU A 353 29.56 4.99 25.86
CA LEU A 353 30.49 6.05 25.48
C LEU A 353 31.21 5.75 24.14
N ILE A 354 31.72 4.52 23.98
CA ILE A 354 32.37 4.06 22.73
C ILE A 354 31.36 4.06 21.56
N SER A 355 30.12 3.72 21.82
CA SER A 355 29.06 3.68 20.81
C SER A 355 28.51 5.09 20.44
N GLY A 356 29.09 6.15 20.99
CA GLY A 356 28.83 7.54 20.60
C GLY A 356 27.93 8.35 21.53
N MET A 357 27.46 7.79 22.65
CA MET A 357 26.71 8.52 23.69
C MET A 357 27.69 9.26 24.63
N LYS A 358 28.26 10.39 24.16
CA LYS A 358 29.41 11.03 24.80
C LYS A 358 29.14 11.64 26.19
N ASP A 359 27.92 12.06 26.45
CA ASP A 359 27.56 12.83 27.67
C ASP A 359 26.71 11.99 28.64
N ILE A 360 26.75 10.66 28.53
CA ILE A 360 25.95 9.76 29.39
C ILE A 360 26.64 9.55 30.73
N GLU A 361 25.88 9.68 31.84
CA GLU A 361 26.33 9.37 33.19
C GLU A 361 26.13 7.88 33.53
N VAL A 362 26.78 7.40 34.61
CA VAL A 362 26.70 6.00 35.01
C VAL A 362 25.28 5.63 35.42
N GLU A 363 24.58 6.52 36.10
CA GLU A 363 23.19 6.36 36.53
C GLU A 363 22.23 6.24 35.34
N GLU A 364 22.47 7.00 34.26
CA GLU A 364 21.70 6.90 33.03
C GLU A 364 21.98 5.56 32.30
N ALA A 365 23.23 5.11 32.32
CA ALA A 365 23.58 3.78 31.80
C ALA A 365 22.88 2.67 32.59
N GLU A 366 22.78 2.79 33.92
CA GLU A 366 21.99 1.88 34.76
C GLU A 366 20.52 1.88 34.36
N CYS A 367 19.91 3.06 34.16
CA CYS A 367 18.54 3.18 33.68
C CYS A 367 18.31 2.52 32.31
N LEU A 368 19.25 2.68 31.37
CA LEU A 368 19.16 2.03 30.06
C LEU A 368 19.24 0.49 30.18
N VAL A 369 20.11 -0.04 31.04
CA VAL A 369 20.20 -1.47 31.31
C VAL A 369 18.89 -1.95 31.96
N ALA A 370 18.33 -1.21 32.92
CA ALA A 370 17.05 -1.53 33.58
C ALA A 370 15.91 -1.60 32.54
N ASN A 371 15.85 -0.63 31.63
CA ASN A 371 14.88 -0.63 30.55
C ASN A 371 15.02 -1.85 29.62
N MET A 372 16.26 -2.26 29.31
CA MET A 372 16.51 -3.45 28.49
C MET A 372 16.08 -4.74 29.17
N VAL A 373 16.25 -4.84 30.52
CA VAL A 373 15.73 -5.95 31.34
C VAL A 373 14.20 -5.91 31.37
N TYR A 374 13.60 -4.75 31.65
CA TYR A 374 12.14 -4.56 31.69
C TYR A 374 11.46 -4.95 30.37
N LYS A 375 12.04 -4.52 29.24
CA LYS A 375 11.53 -4.84 27.90
C LYS A 375 11.85 -6.27 27.44
N GLY A 376 12.48 -7.09 28.28
CA GLY A 376 12.78 -8.49 27.99
C GLY A 376 13.91 -8.71 26.99
N PHE A 377 14.71 -7.70 26.63
CA PHE A 377 15.90 -7.85 25.78
C PHE A 377 17.07 -8.50 26.53
N MET A 378 17.08 -8.39 27.85
CA MET A 378 18.01 -9.02 28.77
C MET A 378 17.25 -9.70 29.89
N ARG A 379 17.78 -10.82 30.39
CA ARG A 379 17.25 -11.53 31.57
C ARG A 379 18.19 -11.39 32.74
N GLY A 380 17.70 -10.83 33.81
CA GLY A 380 18.51 -10.58 34.99
C GLY A 380 17.91 -9.48 35.88
N TYR A 381 18.70 -8.95 36.76
CA TYR A 381 18.36 -7.82 37.61
C TYR A 381 19.59 -6.95 37.89
N ILE A 382 19.39 -5.78 38.43
CA ILE A 382 20.45 -4.84 38.81
C ILE A 382 20.57 -4.82 40.33
N SER A 383 21.79 -4.95 40.85
CA SER A 383 22.13 -4.64 42.21
C SER A 383 22.70 -3.25 42.31
N HIS A 384 21.86 -2.28 42.63
CA HIS A 384 22.22 -0.85 42.67
C HIS A 384 23.35 -0.60 43.67
N GLU A 385 23.24 -1.12 44.89
CA GLU A 385 24.28 -0.96 45.95
C GLU A 385 25.66 -1.43 45.50
N LYS A 386 25.73 -2.50 44.71
CA LYS A 386 26.99 -3.08 44.22
C LYS A 386 27.39 -2.59 42.84
N GLN A 387 26.59 -1.75 42.20
CA GLN A 387 26.76 -1.28 40.83
C GLN A 387 27.02 -2.44 39.83
N MET A 388 26.23 -3.51 39.96
CA MET A 388 26.40 -4.76 39.22
C MET A 388 25.11 -5.16 38.51
N VAL A 389 25.21 -5.59 37.29
CA VAL A 389 24.16 -6.30 36.53
C VAL A 389 24.33 -7.79 36.77
N VAL A 390 23.31 -8.44 37.26
CA VAL A 390 23.29 -9.91 37.48
C VAL A 390 22.42 -10.52 36.38
N LEU A 391 23.05 -11.17 35.43
CA LEU A 391 22.39 -11.81 34.31
C LEU A 391 21.99 -13.25 34.59
N ALA A 392 20.93 -13.73 33.97
CA ALA A 392 20.55 -15.13 34.05
C ALA A 392 21.65 -16.04 33.46
N ALA A 393 21.92 -17.15 34.14
CA ALA A 393 22.94 -18.12 33.70
C ALA A 393 22.60 -18.69 32.29
N ASN A 394 21.31 -18.93 32.05
CA ASN A 394 20.81 -19.46 30.80
C ASN A 394 20.01 -18.38 30.06
N ASN A 395 20.32 -18.20 28.76
CA ASN A 395 19.59 -17.31 27.88
C ASN A 395 19.51 -15.86 28.38
N ALA A 396 20.67 -15.29 28.79
CA ALA A 396 20.80 -13.92 29.28
C ALA A 396 20.29 -12.86 28.24
N PHE A 397 20.42 -13.15 26.96
CA PHE A 397 19.93 -12.33 25.84
C PHE A 397 18.98 -13.15 24.96
N PRO A 398 17.69 -13.27 25.32
CA PRO A 398 16.72 -14.02 24.51
C PRO A 398 16.60 -13.44 23.09
N ARG A 399 16.12 -14.23 22.16
CA ARG A 399 15.86 -13.73 20.80
C ARG A 399 14.77 -12.65 20.87
N PRO A 400 14.88 -11.56 20.10
CA PRO A 400 13.89 -10.50 20.13
C PRO A 400 12.45 -10.98 19.86
N ALA A 401 12.27 -12.02 19.03
CA ALA A 401 10.97 -12.61 18.76
C ALA A 401 10.38 -13.42 19.94
N GLU A 402 11.21 -13.84 20.91
CA GLU A 402 10.80 -14.64 22.08
C GLU A 402 10.50 -13.77 23.31
N ARG A 403 10.58 -12.46 23.16
CA ARG A 403 10.28 -11.54 24.26
C ARG A 403 8.80 -11.63 24.62
N PRO A 404 8.46 -11.60 25.93
CA PRO A 404 7.08 -11.34 26.30
C PRO A 404 6.67 -9.98 25.70
N ALA A 405 5.42 -9.88 25.22
CA ALA A 405 4.87 -8.58 24.89
C ALA A 405 5.10 -7.65 26.09
N PRO A 406 5.58 -6.40 25.91
CA PRO A 406 5.63 -5.45 27.01
C PRO A 406 4.23 -5.48 27.64
N LEU A 407 4.17 -5.64 28.97
CA LEU A 407 2.91 -5.48 29.68
C LEU A 407 2.24 -4.25 29.11
N ALA A 408 1.05 -4.44 28.54
CA ALA A 408 0.27 -3.32 28.03
C ALA A 408 0.28 -2.31 29.18
N SER A 409 0.78 -1.12 28.89
CA SER A 409 0.84 -0.03 29.86
C SER A 409 -0.48 0.04 30.60
N LEU A 410 -0.41 -0.26 31.90
CA LEU A 410 -1.49 -0.05 32.84
C LEU A 410 -2.08 1.36 32.67
#